data_99aafd563737055e18eb88b4c47a7d59
#
_entry.id   99aafd563737055e18eb88b4c47a7d59
#
_cell.length_a   1.000
_cell.length_b   1.000
_cell.length_c   1.000
_cell.angle_alpha   90.00
_cell.angle_beta   90.00
_cell.angle_gamma   90.00
#
_symmetry.space_group_name_H-M   'P 1'
#
loop_
_entity.id
_entity.type
_entity.pdbx_description
1 polymer ?
#
loop_
_entity_poly.entity_id
_entity_poly.type
_entity_poly.pdbx_seq_one_letter_code
_entity_poly.pdbx_strand_id
1 'polypeptide(L)'
;RAILITVNNVGLVRANEEFSKWLRNEVTLPIGKNNEHVAIRLIDFEDLKNNSFVLCNQFKLRARETKIPDIVLFVNGIPLVVGEAKTPVRPAVTWFDGAHDINVVYENSVPQLFVPNVFSFATEGKELFIGGVRTPLEFWAPWRLENEKDELSHFIGLNDVAKQLTHLLKPSTLLDILQYYTVYGTNSKKKKIKVVCRYQQYEGANAIVERVREGKIKKGLIWHFQGSGKSLLMLFAAQKLRKQQDLNNPTVMIVVDRVDLDTQITATFNTADVPNMTTTDSIKELHKLLEQDTRKIIITMVHKFKDAYPDMNKRKNIIVMVDEAHRTQEGDLGRKMRNALPNAFLFGLTGTPINKADKNTFWAFGAEQDSGGYMSRYTFQESIRDNATLPLHFEPRLPNYHIDKESLDVAFKEMANDLSEEDRNKLSQK
;
A
#
# COMPACT_ATOMS: atom_id res chain seq x y z
N ARG A 1 -20.58 -26.90 7.33
CA ARG A 1 -20.89 -27.71 6.14
C ARG A 1 -20.88 -26.87 4.87
N ALA A 2 -21.52 -25.71 4.85
CA ALA A 2 -21.50 -24.76 3.72
C ALA A 2 -20.05 -24.32 3.35
N ILE A 3 -19.23 -23.98 4.33
CA ILE A 3 -17.82 -23.57 4.16
C ILE A 3 -17.01 -24.64 3.43
N LEU A 4 -17.15 -25.91 3.82
CA LEU A 4 -16.43 -27.02 3.17
C LEU A 4 -16.87 -27.25 1.73
N ILE A 5 -18.18 -27.10 1.46
CA ILE A 5 -18.72 -27.21 0.12
C ILE A 5 -18.14 -26.10 -0.77
N THR A 6 -18.07 -24.86 -0.25
CA THR A 6 -17.50 -23.72 -0.97
C THR A 6 -16.04 -23.94 -1.32
N VAL A 7 -15.21 -24.43 -0.36
CA VAL A 7 -13.80 -24.75 -0.64
C VAL A 7 -13.65 -25.77 -1.75
N ASN A 8 -14.42 -26.85 -1.71
CA ASN A 8 -14.35 -27.92 -2.71
C ASN A 8 -14.79 -27.46 -4.10
N ASN A 9 -15.77 -26.55 -4.17
CA ASN A 9 -16.35 -26.12 -5.45
C ASN A 9 -15.58 -24.96 -6.10
N VAL A 10 -15.08 -24.02 -5.33
CA VAL A 10 -14.49 -22.76 -5.86
C VAL A 10 -13.03 -22.54 -5.49
N GLY A 11 -12.47 -23.38 -4.66
CA GLY A 11 -11.10 -23.29 -4.14
C GLY A 11 -10.95 -22.32 -2.94
N LEU A 12 -9.83 -22.47 -2.23
CA LEU A 12 -9.65 -21.84 -0.92
C LEU A 12 -9.64 -20.30 -0.97
N VAL A 13 -8.99 -19.68 -1.97
CA VAL A 13 -8.92 -18.20 -2.05
C VAL A 13 -10.31 -17.59 -2.30
N ARG A 14 -11.10 -18.20 -3.17
CA ARG A 14 -12.48 -17.72 -3.42
C ARG A 14 -13.38 -17.94 -2.21
N ALA A 15 -13.24 -19.08 -1.54
CA ALA A 15 -13.96 -19.33 -0.29
C ALA A 15 -13.60 -18.29 0.79
N ASN A 16 -12.33 -17.94 0.89
CA ASN A 16 -11.83 -16.91 1.81
C ASN A 16 -12.37 -15.51 1.43
N GLU A 17 -12.40 -15.15 0.13
CA GLU A 17 -13.00 -13.91 -0.37
C GLU A 17 -14.47 -13.79 0.01
N GLU A 18 -15.27 -14.84 -0.25
CA GLU A 18 -16.68 -14.85 0.10
C GLU A 18 -16.91 -14.74 1.61
N PHE A 19 -16.13 -15.48 2.40
CA PHE A 19 -16.25 -15.43 3.85
C PHE A 19 -15.79 -14.07 4.43
N SER A 20 -14.81 -13.43 3.82
CA SER A 20 -14.38 -12.09 4.21
C SER A 20 -15.49 -11.04 4.09
N LYS A 21 -16.40 -11.19 3.13
CA LYS A 21 -17.60 -10.31 3.02
C LYS A 21 -18.50 -10.46 4.24
N TRP A 22 -18.67 -11.70 4.74
CA TRP A 22 -19.39 -11.93 5.99
C TRP A 22 -18.70 -11.31 7.20
N LEU A 23 -17.38 -11.49 7.31
CA LEU A 23 -16.59 -10.91 8.39
C LEU A 23 -16.65 -9.38 8.41
N ARG A 24 -16.74 -8.75 7.23
CA ARG A 24 -16.83 -7.29 7.08
C ARG A 24 -18.26 -6.74 7.19
N ASN A 25 -19.24 -7.59 7.53
CA ASN A 25 -20.66 -7.23 7.60
C ASN A 25 -21.23 -6.72 6.26
N GLU A 26 -20.70 -7.17 5.12
CA GLU A 26 -21.11 -6.75 3.77
C GLU A 26 -22.24 -7.62 3.21
N VAL A 27 -22.64 -8.67 3.93
CA VAL A 27 -23.68 -9.63 3.47
C VAL A 27 -24.95 -9.44 4.29
N THR A 28 -26.09 -9.41 3.59
CA THR A 28 -27.40 -9.41 4.20
C THR A 28 -28.12 -10.73 3.92
N LEU A 29 -28.97 -11.15 4.85
CA LEU A 29 -29.85 -12.29 4.66
C LEU A 29 -31.32 -11.86 4.76
N PRO A 30 -32.23 -12.44 3.94
CA PRO A 30 -33.66 -12.25 4.12
C PRO A 30 -34.12 -13.01 5.37
N ILE A 31 -34.52 -12.28 6.40
CA ILE A 31 -34.94 -12.82 7.70
C ILE A 31 -36.30 -12.28 8.03
N GLY A 32 -37.14 -13.12 8.64
CA GLY A 32 -38.49 -12.75 9.10
C GLY A 32 -39.62 -12.97 8.11
N LYS A 33 -40.83 -12.63 8.52
CA LYS A 33 -42.04 -12.90 7.77
C LYS A 33 -42.17 -12.11 6.45
N ASN A 34 -41.45 -10.97 6.36
CA ASN A 34 -41.52 -10.05 5.21
C ASN A 34 -40.29 -10.11 4.33
N ASN A 35 -39.39 -11.10 4.47
CA ASN A 35 -38.11 -11.19 3.76
C ASN A 35 -37.25 -9.89 3.88
N GLU A 36 -37.31 -9.22 5.00
CA GLU A 36 -36.47 -8.05 5.25
C GLU A 36 -34.98 -8.45 5.23
N HIS A 37 -34.18 -7.70 4.49
CA HIS A 37 -32.75 -7.93 4.41
C HIS A 37 -32.03 -7.38 5.66
N VAL A 38 -31.53 -8.29 6.49
CA VAL A 38 -30.79 -7.94 7.72
C VAL A 38 -29.32 -8.23 7.55
N ALA A 39 -28.46 -7.25 7.87
CA ALA A 39 -27.01 -7.44 7.92
C ALA A 39 -26.64 -8.38 9.07
N ILE A 40 -25.88 -9.42 8.77
CA ILE A 40 -25.36 -10.34 9.77
C ILE A 40 -24.03 -9.78 10.27
N ARG A 41 -23.98 -9.41 11.54
CA ARG A 41 -22.78 -8.89 12.21
C ARG A 41 -22.06 -10.04 12.91
N LEU A 42 -20.97 -10.52 12.31
CA LEU A 42 -20.08 -11.53 12.93
C LEU A 42 -19.03 -10.87 13.82
N ILE A 43 -18.66 -9.63 13.51
CA ILE A 43 -17.65 -8.83 14.21
C ILE A 43 -18.21 -7.44 14.45
N ASP A 44 -18.04 -6.92 15.65
CA ASP A 44 -18.33 -5.53 15.99
C ASP A 44 -17.07 -4.67 15.76
N PHE A 45 -17.10 -3.81 14.74
CA PHE A 45 -16.01 -2.89 14.43
C PHE A 45 -16.16 -1.54 15.13
N GLU A 46 -17.32 -1.24 15.70
CA GLU A 46 -17.61 0.04 16.38
C GLU A 46 -17.15 -0.01 17.83
N ASP A 47 -17.52 -1.06 18.55
CA ASP A 47 -17.04 -1.31 19.90
C ASP A 47 -16.33 -2.67 19.99
N LEU A 48 -15.00 -2.61 20.03
CA LEU A 48 -14.17 -3.82 20.02
C LEU A 48 -14.41 -4.69 21.28
N LYS A 49 -14.92 -4.13 22.37
CA LYS A 49 -15.21 -4.85 23.61
C LYS A 49 -16.36 -5.84 23.47
N ASN A 50 -17.21 -5.65 22.48
CA ASN A 50 -18.30 -6.59 22.16
C ASN A 50 -17.80 -7.90 21.51
N ASN A 51 -16.50 -7.96 21.15
CA ASN A 51 -15.93 -9.17 20.58
C ASN A 51 -15.14 -9.96 21.63
N SER A 52 -15.16 -11.28 21.50
CA SER A 52 -14.31 -12.19 22.26
C SER A 52 -13.04 -12.50 21.48
N PHE A 53 -11.88 -12.23 22.08
CA PHE A 53 -10.57 -12.55 21.50
C PHE A 53 -9.93 -13.69 22.29
N VAL A 54 -9.63 -14.79 21.63
CA VAL A 54 -9.03 -15.97 22.24
C VAL A 54 -7.78 -16.39 21.47
N LEU A 55 -6.64 -16.33 22.13
CA LEU A 55 -5.38 -16.89 21.61
C LEU A 55 -5.25 -18.32 22.10
N CYS A 56 -5.13 -19.25 21.16
CA CYS A 56 -4.94 -20.67 21.43
C CYS A 56 -3.56 -21.10 20.95
N ASN A 57 -2.75 -21.65 21.82
CA ASN A 57 -1.49 -22.30 21.45
C ASN A 57 -1.69 -23.80 21.24
N GLN A 58 -0.91 -24.40 20.34
CA GLN A 58 -0.94 -25.82 20.00
C GLN A 58 -2.37 -26.31 19.68
N PHE A 59 -3.07 -25.58 18.80
CA PHE A 59 -4.45 -25.88 18.45
C PHE A 59 -4.56 -27.18 17.64
N LYS A 60 -5.16 -28.20 18.24
CA LYS A 60 -5.23 -29.54 17.65
C LYS A 60 -6.42 -29.71 16.71
N LEU A 61 -6.14 -29.89 15.43
CA LEU A 61 -7.13 -30.16 14.39
C LEU A 61 -7.08 -31.61 13.95
N ARG A 62 -8.23 -32.28 13.99
CA ARG A 62 -8.40 -33.64 13.46
C ARG A 62 -8.89 -33.56 12.00
N ALA A 63 -8.04 -33.99 11.07
CA ALA A 63 -8.36 -34.21 9.67
C ALA A 63 -7.97 -35.62 9.27
N ARG A 64 -7.53 -35.89 8.03
CA ARG A 64 -6.92 -37.18 7.66
C ARG A 64 -5.70 -37.50 8.53
N GLU A 65 -4.94 -36.45 8.83
CA GLU A 65 -3.85 -36.45 9.80
C GLU A 65 -4.10 -35.33 10.81
N THR A 66 -3.65 -35.51 12.05
CA THR A 66 -3.73 -34.47 13.05
C THR A 66 -2.73 -33.36 12.71
N LYS A 67 -3.18 -32.11 12.64
CA LYS A 67 -2.34 -30.92 12.49
C LYS A 67 -2.45 -30.06 13.74
N ILE A 68 -1.33 -29.45 14.13
CA ILE A 68 -1.22 -28.68 15.38
C ILE A 68 -0.49 -27.38 15.08
N PRO A 69 -1.18 -26.35 14.55
CA PRO A 69 -0.60 -25.00 14.45
C PRO A 69 -0.20 -24.48 15.82
N ASP A 70 0.96 -23.80 15.89
CA ASP A 70 1.48 -23.29 17.15
C ASP A 70 0.57 -22.24 17.78
N ILE A 71 0.03 -21.34 16.96
CA ILE A 71 -0.81 -20.24 17.42
C ILE A 71 -2.01 -20.09 16.50
N VAL A 72 -3.22 -20.00 17.09
CA VAL A 72 -4.44 -19.63 16.37
C VAL A 72 -5.17 -18.55 17.17
N LEU A 73 -5.45 -17.41 16.55
CA LEU A 73 -6.23 -16.35 17.14
C LEU A 73 -7.68 -16.42 16.64
N PHE A 74 -8.59 -16.53 17.59
CA PHE A 74 -10.03 -16.55 17.35
C PHE A 74 -10.66 -15.21 17.73
N VAL A 75 -11.59 -14.74 16.90
CA VAL A 75 -12.47 -13.62 17.23
C VAL A 75 -13.90 -14.13 17.13
N ASN A 76 -14.65 -14.05 18.22
CA ASN A 76 -16.03 -14.59 18.32
C ASN A 76 -16.09 -16.09 17.93
N GLY A 77 -15.06 -16.85 18.28
CA GLY A 77 -14.95 -18.28 17.93
C GLY A 77 -14.54 -18.56 16.47
N ILE A 78 -14.26 -17.52 15.66
CA ILE A 78 -13.85 -17.65 14.26
C ILE A 78 -12.33 -17.52 14.17
N PRO A 79 -11.57 -18.49 13.60
CA PRO A 79 -10.11 -18.44 13.52
C PRO A 79 -9.66 -17.44 12.44
N LEU A 80 -9.18 -16.28 12.85
CA LEU A 80 -8.79 -15.20 11.94
C LEU A 80 -7.30 -15.20 11.62
N VAL A 81 -6.45 -15.68 12.52
CA VAL A 81 -4.98 -15.71 12.31
C VAL A 81 -4.43 -17.07 12.65
N VAL A 82 -3.50 -17.55 11.84
CA VAL A 82 -2.71 -18.75 12.08
C VAL A 82 -1.24 -18.37 12.13
N GLY A 83 -0.54 -18.80 13.16
CA GLY A 83 0.88 -18.51 13.36
C GLY A 83 1.69 -19.78 13.56
N GLU A 84 2.92 -19.77 13.05
CA GLU A 84 3.90 -20.83 13.24
C GLU A 84 5.20 -20.24 13.77
N ALA A 85 5.70 -20.81 14.86
CA ALA A 85 6.91 -20.37 15.54
C ALA A 85 7.99 -21.44 15.44
N LYS A 86 9.15 -21.09 14.94
CA LYS A 86 10.30 -21.98 14.84
C LYS A 86 11.36 -21.63 15.88
N THR A 87 12.24 -22.59 16.17
CA THR A 87 13.29 -22.40 17.17
C THR A 87 14.38 -21.45 16.68
N PRO A 88 14.77 -20.42 17.44
CA PRO A 88 15.86 -19.50 17.09
C PRO A 88 17.26 -20.13 17.24
N VAL A 89 17.35 -21.29 17.87
CA VAL A 89 18.64 -21.92 18.24
C VAL A 89 19.31 -22.65 17.07
N ARG A 90 18.53 -23.06 16.08
CA ARG A 90 19.04 -23.77 14.90
C ARG A 90 19.24 -22.80 13.74
N PRO A 91 20.49 -22.47 13.33
CA PRO A 91 20.74 -21.51 12.27
C PRO A 91 20.13 -21.86 10.90
N ALA A 92 19.91 -23.15 10.65
CA ALA A 92 19.30 -23.64 9.39
C ALA A 92 17.77 -23.52 9.36
N VAL A 93 17.13 -23.17 10.49
CA VAL A 93 15.68 -23.05 10.60
C VAL A 93 15.32 -21.56 10.67
N THR A 94 14.45 -21.12 9.79
CA THR A 94 14.04 -19.73 9.65
C THR A 94 12.53 -19.59 9.68
N TRP A 95 12.04 -18.35 9.62
CA TRP A 95 10.61 -18.07 9.44
C TRP A 95 10.04 -18.76 8.19
N PHE A 96 10.88 -18.97 7.15
CA PHE A 96 10.46 -19.60 5.90
C PHE A 96 9.93 -21.02 6.10
N ASP A 97 10.53 -21.79 7.01
CA ASP A 97 10.06 -23.14 7.35
C ASP A 97 8.66 -23.10 7.97
N GLY A 98 8.41 -22.11 8.85
CA GLY A 98 7.08 -21.89 9.43
C GLY A 98 6.06 -21.46 8.38
N ALA A 99 6.44 -20.55 7.49
CA ALA A 99 5.60 -20.11 6.38
C ALA A 99 5.29 -21.27 5.41
N HIS A 100 6.27 -22.14 5.15
CA HIS A 100 6.08 -23.36 4.34
C HIS A 100 5.08 -24.30 5.00
N ASP A 101 5.20 -24.55 6.30
CA ASP A 101 4.24 -25.42 7.02
C ASP A 101 2.82 -24.90 6.91
N ILE A 102 2.62 -23.58 7.03
CA ILE A 102 1.31 -22.96 6.86
C ILE A 102 0.83 -23.11 5.42
N ASN A 103 1.59 -22.59 4.47
CA ASN A 103 1.15 -22.40 3.08
C ASN A 103 1.04 -23.72 2.31
N VAL A 104 1.99 -24.63 2.51
CA VAL A 104 2.07 -25.91 1.76
C VAL A 104 1.39 -27.03 2.52
N VAL A 105 1.58 -27.13 3.86
CA VAL A 105 1.07 -28.25 4.63
C VAL A 105 -0.34 -27.99 5.15
N TYR A 106 -0.54 -26.92 5.95
CA TYR A 106 -1.82 -26.72 6.64
C TYR A 106 -2.93 -26.27 5.71
N GLU A 107 -2.67 -25.37 4.78
CA GLU A 107 -3.68 -24.91 3.81
C GLU A 107 -4.18 -26.04 2.90
N ASN A 108 -3.39 -27.10 2.69
CA ASN A 108 -3.83 -28.29 1.94
C ASN A 108 -4.51 -29.34 2.82
N SER A 109 -4.02 -29.53 4.05
CA SER A 109 -4.52 -30.59 4.93
C SER A 109 -5.79 -30.20 5.69
N VAL A 110 -5.90 -28.91 6.07
CA VAL A 110 -6.99 -28.35 6.90
C VAL A 110 -7.50 -27.02 6.33
N PRO A 111 -7.90 -26.96 5.04
CA PRO A 111 -8.28 -25.71 4.37
C PRO A 111 -9.41 -24.96 5.06
N GLN A 112 -10.29 -25.64 5.80
CA GLN A 112 -11.38 -25.03 6.55
C GLN A 112 -10.91 -24.03 7.60
N LEU A 113 -9.70 -24.20 8.15
CA LEU A 113 -9.10 -23.26 9.10
C LEU A 113 -8.80 -21.91 8.43
N PHE A 114 -8.50 -21.93 7.13
CA PHE A 114 -8.07 -20.78 6.37
C PHE A 114 -9.20 -20.07 5.61
N VAL A 115 -10.41 -20.60 5.60
CA VAL A 115 -11.56 -19.91 5.00
C VAL A 115 -11.83 -18.55 5.65
N PRO A 116 -11.83 -18.42 7.00
CA PRO A 116 -12.00 -17.11 7.65
C PRO A 116 -10.68 -16.36 7.88
N ASN A 117 -9.53 -16.92 7.49
CA ASN A 117 -8.22 -16.37 7.80
C ASN A 117 -8.01 -14.97 7.20
N VAL A 118 -7.56 -14.02 8.01
CA VAL A 118 -7.20 -12.66 7.58
C VAL A 118 -5.79 -12.63 7.04
N PHE A 119 -4.85 -13.12 7.82
CA PHE A 119 -3.45 -13.36 7.45
C PHE A 119 -2.89 -14.50 8.31
N SER A 120 -1.75 -15.02 7.88
CA SER A 120 -0.93 -15.93 8.67
C SER A 120 0.42 -15.29 8.95
N PHE A 121 1.10 -15.72 10.02
CA PHE A 121 2.45 -15.26 10.32
C PHE A 121 3.39 -16.43 10.63
N ALA A 122 4.67 -16.19 10.36
CA ALA A 122 5.75 -17.11 10.71
C ALA A 122 6.92 -16.36 11.32
N THR A 123 7.56 -16.96 12.32
CA THR A 123 8.69 -16.38 13.03
C THR A 123 9.63 -17.46 13.53
N GLU A 124 10.92 -17.15 13.67
CA GLU A 124 11.88 -17.90 14.46
C GLU A 124 12.46 -17.08 15.63
N GLY A 125 11.74 -16.00 16.00
CA GLY A 125 12.11 -15.12 17.11
C GLY A 125 13.10 -14.00 16.78
N LYS A 126 13.63 -13.96 15.54
CA LYS A 126 14.47 -12.85 15.04
C LYS A 126 13.75 -12.00 14.02
N GLU A 127 12.93 -12.64 13.19
CA GLU A 127 12.14 -12.02 12.16
C GLU A 127 10.67 -12.45 12.25
N LEU A 128 9.77 -11.57 11.81
CA LEU A 128 8.33 -11.81 11.75
C LEU A 128 7.84 -11.52 10.34
N PHE A 129 7.33 -12.54 9.66
CA PHE A 129 6.78 -12.43 8.32
C PHE A 129 5.29 -12.77 8.29
N ILE A 130 4.55 -12.09 7.44
CA ILE A 130 3.12 -12.31 7.23
C ILE A 130 2.80 -12.65 5.78
N GLY A 131 1.76 -13.44 5.59
CA GLY A 131 1.23 -13.81 4.27
C GLY A 131 -0.28 -14.03 4.30
N GLY A 132 -0.91 -13.83 3.16
CA GLY A 132 -2.32 -14.18 2.96
C GLY A 132 -2.49 -15.64 2.55
N VAL A 133 -3.73 -16.10 2.52
CA VAL A 133 -4.10 -17.43 2.04
C VAL A 133 -3.58 -17.65 0.61
N ARG A 134 -2.85 -18.75 0.39
CA ARG A 134 -2.24 -19.11 -0.90
C ARG A 134 -1.29 -18.05 -1.47
N THR A 135 -0.78 -17.14 -0.64
CA THR A 135 0.25 -16.20 -1.05
C THR A 135 1.57 -16.98 -1.25
N PRO A 136 2.19 -16.98 -2.44
CA PRO A 136 3.50 -17.60 -2.64
C PRO A 136 4.52 -17.08 -1.63
N LEU A 137 5.43 -17.96 -1.18
CA LEU A 137 6.35 -17.66 -0.08
C LEU A 137 7.26 -16.47 -0.37
N GLU A 138 7.62 -16.25 -1.63
CA GLU A 138 8.40 -15.10 -2.08
C GLU A 138 7.68 -13.73 -1.92
N PHE A 139 6.37 -13.74 -1.68
CA PHE A 139 5.58 -12.53 -1.43
C PHE A 139 5.19 -12.34 0.04
N TRP A 140 5.60 -13.27 0.91
CA TRP A 140 5.50 -13.02 2.35
C TRP A 140 6.39 -11.82 2.69
N ALA A 141 5.91 -10.94 3.54
CA ALA A 141 6.58 -9.69 3.86
C ALA A 141 6.82 -9.57 5.36
N PRO A 142 7.93 -8.93 5.78
CA PRO A 142 8.15 -8.66 7.18
C PRO A 142 7.08 -7.72 7.72
N TRP A 143 6.74 -7.90 9.00
CA TRP A 143 5.97 -6.92 9.76
C TRP A 143 6.89 -6.24 10.76
N ARG A 144 7.06 -4.92 10.62
CA ARG A 144 7.96 -4.12 11.45
C ARG A 144 7.19 -2.98 12.11
N LEU A 145 7.78 -2.41 13.15
CA LEU A 145 7.37 -1.16 13.78
C LEU A 145 8.49 -0.16 13.54
N GLU A 146 8.29 0.77 12.60
CA GLU A 146 9.29 1.80 12.29
C GLU A 146 9.16 3.01 13.22
N ASN A 147 7.95 3.28 13.67
CA ASN A 147 7.67 4.35 14.61
C ASN A 147 7.23 3.72 15.93
N GLU A 148 8.16 3.53 16.86
CA GLU A 148 7.82 3.25 18.26
C GLU A 148 7.07 4.46 18.84
N LYS A 149 5.76 4.52 18.60
CA LYS A 149 4.92 5.34 19.44
C LYS A 149 4.90 4.69 20.82
N ASP A 150 4.94 5.49 21.86
CA ASP A 150 5.05 5.14 23.30
C ASP A 150 4.11 4.02 23.82
N GLU A 151 3.16 3.55 23.01
CA GLU A 151 2.18 2.53 23.40
C GLU A 151 2.80 1.20 23.84
N LEU A 152 4.02 0.87 23.38
CA LEU A 152 4.71 -0.37 23.73
C LEU A 152 5.85 -0.18 24.74
N SER A 153 6.12 1.03 25.18
CA SER A 153 7.16 1.35 26.18
C SER A 153 6.96 0.63 27.52
N HIS A 154 5.70 0.29 27.85
CA HIS A 154 5.38 -0.45 29.06
C HIS A 154 5.68 -1.96 28.98
N PHE A 155 5.96 -2.51 27.79
CA PHE A 155 6.40 -3.89 27.61
C PHE A 155 7.92 -4.02 27.76
N ILE A 156 8.41 -3.75 28.96
CA ILE A 156 9.85 -3.83 29.27
C ILE A 156 10.33 -5.28 29.10
N GLY A 157 11.42 -5.45 28.38
CA GLY A 157 12.09 -6.76 28.20
C GLY A 157 11.57 -7.62 27.04
N LEU A 158 10.59 -7.15 26.26
CA LEU A 158 10.21 -7.83 25.03
C LEU A 158 11.27 -7.56 23.93
N ASN A 159 11.58 -8.62 23.18
CA ASN A 159 12.38 -8.46 21.97
C ASN A 159 11.53 -7.81 20.86
N ASP A 160 12.17 -7.35 19.80
CA ASP A 160 11.52 -6.63 18.70
C ASP A 160 10.40 -7.44 18.03
N VAL A 161 10.61 -8.76 17.86
CA VAL A 161 9.59 -9.66 17.28
C VAL A 161 8.36 -9.75 18.17
N ALA A 162 8.54 -9.85 19.49
CA ALA A 162 7.41 -9.91 20.42
C ALA A 162 6.61 -8.59 20.41
N LYS A 163 7.30 -7.44 20.34
CA LYS A 163 6.65 -6.12 20.19
C LYS A 163 5.87 -6.03 18.87
N GLN A 164 6.50 -6.42 17.76
CA GLN A 164 5.89 -6.43 16.44
C GLN A 164 4.65 -7.34 16.41
N LEU A 165 4.74 -8.53 16.99
CA LEU A 165 3.64 -9.47 17.07
C LEU A 165 2.49 -8.94 17.96
N THR A 166 2.82 -8.33 19.09
CA THR A 166 1.84 -7.70 19.98
C THR A 166 1.07 -6.60 19.24
N HIS A 167 1.76 -5.76 18.48
CA HIS A 167 1.12 -4.73 17.66
C HIS A 167 0.26 -5.33 16.55
N LEU A 168 0.76 -6.33 15.83
CA LEU A 168 0.06 -6.98 14.72
C LEU A 168 -1.24 -7.66 15.18
N LEU A 169 -1.20 -8.33 16.34
CA LEU A 169 -2.34 -9.06 16.89
C LEU A 169 -3.22 -8.21 17.82
N LYS A 170 -2.87 -6.94 18.05
CA LYS A 170 -3.75 -6.01 18.78
C LYS A 170 -5.14 -6.01 18.13
N PRO A 171 -6.23 -6.14 18.87
CA PRO A 171 -7.60 -6.17 18.33
C PRO A 171 -7.88 -5.08 17.29
N SER A 172 -7.47 -3.84 17.58
CA SER A 172 -7.65 -2.71 16.66
C SER A 172 -6.88 -2.88 15.34
N THR A 173 -5.63 -3.34 15.39
CA THR A 173 -4.80 -3.57 14.20
C THR A 173 -5.32 -4.73 13.37
N LEU A 174 -5.62 -5.86 13.99
CA LEU A 174 -6.17 -7.04 13.31
C LEU A 174 -7.48 -6.72 12.58
N LEU A 175 -8.43 -6.09 13.28
CA LEU A 175 -9.73 -5.77 12.70
C LEU A 175 -9.64 -4.65 11.65
N ASP A 176 -8.71 -3.72 11.80
CA ASP A 176 -8.41 -2.71 10.79
C ASP A 176 -7.85 -3.36 9.51
N ILE A 177 -6.91 -4.31 9.64
CA ILE A 177 -6.39 -5.10 8.51
C ILE A 177 -7.51 -5.89 7.83
N LEU A 178 -8.37 -6.56 8.57
CA LEU A 178 -9.51 -7.27 8.01
C LEU A 178 -10.41 -6.33 7.21
N GLN A 179 -10.73 -5.17 7.75
CA GLN A 179 -11.75 -4.28 7.20
C GLN A 179 -11.27 -3.49 5.98
N TYR A 180 -10.00 -3.04 5.98
CA TYR A 180 -9.50 -2.07 5.00
C TYR A 180 -8.24 -2.49 4.26
N TYR A 181 -7.42 -3.39 4.80
CA TYR A 181 -6.06 -3.66 4.32
C TYR A 181 -5.89 -5.05 3.71
N THR A 182 -7.01 -5.66 3.32
CA THR A 182 -7.02 -6.93 2.60
C THR A 182 -7.86 -6.78 1.34
N VAL A 183 -7.30 -7.15 0.20
CA VAL A 183 -7.98 -7.11 -1.09
C VAL A 183 -7.82 -8.44 -1.83
N TYR A 184 -8.75 -8.72 -2.73
CA TYR A 184 -8.73 -9.89 -3.58
C TYR A 184 -8.63 -9.44 -5.02
N GLY A 185 -7.77 -10.10 -5.78
CA GLY A 185 -7.52 -9.76 -7.15
C GLY A 185 -7.39 -10.98 -8.05
N THR A 186 -7.11 -10.72 -9.31
CA THR A 186 -6.84 -11.78 -10.31
C THR A 186 -5.48 -11.49 -10.93
N ASN A 187 -4.54 -12.42 -10.82
CA ASN A 187 -3.23 -12.26 -11.41
C ASN A 187 -3.24 -12.44 -12.94
N SER A 188 -2.09 -12.21 -13.60
CA SER A 188 -1.91 -12.38 -15.05
C SER A 188 -2.26 -13.79 -15.56
N LYS A 189 -2.18 -14.80 -14.70
CA LYS A 189 -2.55 -16.19 -14.99
C LYS A 189 -4.04 -16.48 -14.73
N LYS A 190 -4.87 -15.46 -14.56
CA LYS A 190 -6.31 -15.55 -14.25
C LYS A 190 -6.63 -16.31 -12.95
N LYS A 191 -5.68 -16.44 -12.04
CA LYS A 191 -5.91 -17.03 -10.72
C LYS A 191 -6.29 -15.95 -9.72
N LYS A 192 -7.30 -16.23 -8.88
CA LYS A 192 -7.63 -15.38 -7.72
C LYS A 192 -6.47 -15.39 -6.74
N ILE A 193 -6.12 -14.22 -6.26
CA ILE A 193 -5.09 -13.98 -5.26
C ILE A 193 -5.66 -13.13 -4.13
N LYS A 194 -5.12 -13.33 -2.95
CA LYS A 194 -5.34 -12.47 -1.79
C LYS A 194 -4.10 -11.62 -1.56
N VAL A 195 -4.30 -10.35 -1.34
CA VAL A 195 -3.23 -9.40 -0.99
C VAL A 195 -3.54 -8.83 0.39
N VAL A 196 -2.59 -8.98 1.30
CA VAL A 196 -2.59 -8.34 2.62
C VAL A 196 -1.56 -7.21 2.59
N CYS A 197 -1.82 -6.10 3.26
CA CYS A 197 -0.90 -4.97 3.28
C CYS A 197 0.47 -5.36 3.89
N ARG A 198 1.50 -4.65 3.47
CA ARG A 198 2.79 -4.59 4.18
C ARG A 198 2.73 -3.50 5.25
N TYR A 199 3.62 -3.58 6.27
CA TYR A 199 3.62 -2.62 7.37
C TYR A 199 3.73 -1.16 6.91
N GLN A 200 4.61 -0.85 5.95
CA GLN A 200 4.77 0.52 5.43
C GLN A 200 3.53 1.03 4.69
N GLN A 201 2.75 0.12 4.07
CA GLN A 201 1.48 0.48 3.44
C GLN A 201 0.41 0.74 4.50
N TYR A 202 0.39 -0.06 5.56
CA TYR A 202 -0.51 0.11 6.70
C TYR A 202 -0.26 1.45 7.40
N GLU A 203 0.98 1.74 7.76
CA GLU A 203 1.37 2.99 8.42
C GLU A 203 1.10 4.22 7.54
N GLY A 204 1.56 4.19 6.27
CA GLY A 204 1.39 5.32 5.36
C GLY A 204 -0.07 5.62 5.04
N ALA A 205 -0.91 4.60 4.84
CA ALA A 205 -2.33 4.79 4.60
C ALA A 205 -3.08 5.29 5.85
N ASN A 206 -2.73 4.78 7.04
CA ASN A 206 -3.28 5.28 8.30
C ASN A 206 -2.87 6.72 8.57
N ALA A 207 -1.62 7.10 8.29
CA ALA A 207 -1.17 8.49 8.41
C ALA A 207 -2.01 9.45 7.54
N ILE A 208 -2.35 9.05 6.29
CA ILE A 208 -3.26 9.82 5.44
C ILE A 208 -4.64 9.96 6.10
N VAL A 209 -5.23 8.85 6.55
CA VAL A 209 -6.57 8.84 7.15
C VAL A 209 -6.63 9.70 8.40
N GLU A 210 -5.66 9.56 9.30
CA GLU A 210 -5.56 10.35 10.53
C GLU A 210 -5.43 11.85 10.23
N ARG A 211 -4.55 12.23 9.26
CA ARG A 211 -4.35 13.61 8.83
C ARG A 211 -5.65 14.25 8.31
N VAL A 212 -6.42 13.48 7.53
CA VAL A 212 -7.71 13.94 7.00
C VAL A 212 -8.74 14.11 8.13
N ARG A 213 -8.79 13.17 9.08
CA ARG A 213 -9.71 13.22 10.22
C ARG A 213 -9.40 14.37 11.19
N GLU A 214 -8.13 14.62 11.46
CA GLU A 214 -7.71 15.81 12.25
C GLU A 214 -8.08 17.12 11.56
N GLY A 215 -8.05 17.19 10.25
CA GLY A 215 -8.49 18.34 9.46
C GLY A 215 -7.63 19.60 9.55
N LYS A 216 -6.59 19.60 10.39
CA LYS A 216 -5.74 20.77 10.67
C LYS A 216 -4.75 21.07 9.55
N ILE A 217 -4.05 20.05 9.09
CA ILE A 217 -3.02 20.13 8.05
C ILE A 217 -3.55 19.42 6.82
N LYS A 218 -3.62 20.14 5.69
CA LYS A 218 -4.25 19.63 4.47
C LYS A 218 -3.25 19.08 3.45
N LYS A 219 -2.04 18.81 3.86
CA LYS A 219 -1.00 18.28 2.98
C LYS A 219 -0.14 17.23 3.70
N GLY A 220 0.47 16.33 2.93
CA GLY A 220 1.39 15.34 3.43
C GLY A 220 2.26 14.77 2.31
N LEU A 221 3.55 14.54 2.61
CA LEU A 221 4.50 13.93 1.69
C LEU A 221 4.86 12.53 2.18
N ILE A 222 4.68 11.54 1.31
CA ILE A 222 5.04 10.14 1.55
C ILE A 222 6.22 9.81 0.64
N TRP A 223 7.35 9.53 1.25
CA TRP A 223 8.53 9.06 0.56
C TRP A 223 8.68 7.55 0.74
N HIS A 224 8.15 6.79 -0.20
CA HIS A 224 8.33 5.35 -0.26
C HIS A 224 9.10 4.97 -1.52
N PHE A 225 10.20 4.24 -1.36
CA PHE A 225 11.07 3.84 -2.45
C PHE A 225 10.30 3.12 -3.56
N GLN A 226 10.82 3.14 -4.77
CA GLN A 226 10.21 2.45 -5.91
C GLN A 226 10.08 0.94 -5.63
N GLY A 227 8.95 0.33 -5.99
CA GLY A 227 8.67 -1.07 -5.67
C GLY A 227 8.05 -1.32 -4.29
N SER A 228 7.93 -0.32 -3.41
CA SER A 228 7.32 -0.45 -2.07
C SER A 228 5.81 -0.73 -2.07
N GLY A 229 5.14 -0.61 -3.23
CA GLY A 229 3.70 -0.81 -3.37
C GLY A 229 2.87 0.43 -3.08
N LYS A 230 3.30 1.63 -3.51
CA LYS A 230 2.56 2.91 -3.36
C LYS A 230 1.14 2.85 -3.91
N SER A 231 0.91 2.16 -5.03
CA SER A 231 -0.44 1.99 -5.60
C SER A 231 -1.39 1.25 -4.66
N LEU A 232 -0.92 0.21 -3.96
CA LEU A 232 -1.69 -0.50 -2.93
C LEU A 232 -1.91 0.38 -1.69
N LEU A 233 -0.93 1.20 -1.30
CA LEU A 233 -1.10 2.17 -0.21
C LEU A 233 -2.23 3.14 -0.53
N MET A 234 -2.25 3.72 -1.74
CA MET A 234 -3.33 4.61 -2.19
C MET A 234 -4.68 3.90 -2.22
N LEU A 235 -4.71 2.65 -2.66
CA LEU A 235 -5.92 1.82 -2.65
C LEU A 235 -6.47 1.65 -1.22
N PHE A 236 -5.62 1.23 -0.28
CA PHE A 236 -6.02 1.03 1.11
C PHE A 236 -6.48 2.33 1.77
N ALA A 237 -5.74 3.43 1.56
CA ALA A 237 -6.15 4.74 2.05
C ALA A 237 -7.51 5.17 1.48
N ALA A 238 -7.72 5.00 0.16
CA ALA A 238 -8.97 5.34 -0.50
C ALA A 238 -10.15 4.53 0.04
N GLN A 239 -9.99 3.22 0.20
CA GLN A 239 -11.01 2.35 0.78
C GLN A 239 -11.36 2.76 2.21
N LYS A 240 -10.35 3.01 3.06
CA LYS A 240 -10.56 3.39 4.45
C LYS A 240 -11.21 4.76 4.55
N LEU A 241 -10.73 5.77 3.82
CA LEU A 241 -11.32 7.12 3.78
C LEU A 241 -12.80 7.09 3.37
N ARG A 242 -13.15 6.28 2.37
CA ARG A 242 -14.52 6.14 1.87
C ARG A 242 -15.49 5.54 2.90
N LYS A 243 -15.00 4.72 3.82
CA LYS A 243 -15.80 4.06 4.86
C LYS A 243 -15.86 4.88 6.18
N GLN A 244 -15.11 6.00 6.30
CA GLN A 244 -15.18 6.86 7.48
C GLN A 244 -16.48 7.68 7.48
N GLN A 245 -17.34 7.44 8.48
CA GLN A 245 -18.64 8.13 8.59
C GLN A 245 -18.47 9.62 8.87
N ASP A 246 -17.48 10.00 9.69
CA ASP A 246 -17.16 11.39 10.06
C ASP A 246 -16.68 12.25 8.87
N LEU A 247 -16.24 11.64 7.77
CA LEU A 247 -15.86 12.33 6.55
C LEU A 247 -17.01 12.60 5.57
N ASN A 248 -18.25 12.22 5.91
CA ASN A 248 -19.43 12.46 5.09
C ASN A 248 -19.28 12.01 3.64
N ASN A 249 -18.84 10.77 3.44
CA ASN A 249 -18.69 10.15 2.13
C ASN A 249 -17.79 10.99 1.18
N PRO A 250 -16.49 11.09 1.41
CA PRO A 250 -15.59 11.99 0.69
C PRO A 250 -15.39 11.57 -0.77
N THR A 251 -14.95 12.53 -1.60
CA THR A 251 -14.36 12.25 -2.92
C THR A 251 -12.87 11.95 -2.72
N VAL A 252 -12.40 10.82 -3.20
CA VAL A 252 -10.97 10.48 -3.20
C VAL A 252 -10.48 10.48 -4.64
N MET A 253 -9.48 11.31 -4.93
CA MET A 253 -8.89 11.40 -6.26
C MET A 253 -7.47 10.81 -6.23
N ILE A 254 -7.18 9.98 -7.22
CA ILE A 254 -5.83 9.46 -7.46
C ILE A 254 -5.37 10.07 -8.78
N VAL A 255 -4.34 10.91 -8.68
CA VAL A 255 -3.79 11.65 -9.82
C VAL A 255 -2.45 11.03 -10.19
N VAL A 256 -2.34 10.59 -11.45
CA VAL A 256 -1.13 9.99 -12.01
C VAL A 256 -0.52 10.88 -13.10
N ASP A 257 0.79 10.71 -13.33
CA ASP A 257 1.53 11.53 -14.31
C ASP A 257 1.49 10.93 -15.72
N ARG A 258 1.55 9.60 -15.84
CA ARG A 258 1.73 8.90 -17.12
C ARG A 258 0.61 7.91 -17.41
N VAL A 259 0.34 7.71 -18.71
CA VAL A 259 -0.63 6.73 -19.22
C VAL A 259 -0.29 5.32 -18.75
N ASP A 260 0.98 4.92 -18.76
CA ASP A 260 1.41 3.59 -18.30
C ASP A 260 1.12 3.39 -16.81
N LEU A 261 1.32 4.41 -15.98
CA LEU A 261 1.00 4.39 -14.56
C LEU A 261 -0.51 4.39 -14.32
N ASP A 262 -1.27 5.15 -15.11
CA ASP A 262 -2.74 5.12 -15.08
C ASP A 262 -3.25 3.70 -15.36
N THR A 263 -2.74 3.06 -16.38
CA THR A 263 -3.09 1.68 -16.72
C THR A 263 -2.72 0.70 -15.59
N GLN A 264 -1.54 0.83 -14.99
CA GLN A 264 -1.09 -0.04 -13.91
C GLN A 264 -1.89 0.16 -12.62
N ILE A 265 -2.13 1.42 -12.23
CA ILE A 265 -2.93 1.75 -11.05
C ILE A 265 -4.38 1.33 -11.27
N THR A 266 -4.98 1.68 -12.40
CA THR A 266 -6.33 1.28 -12.76
C THR A 266 -6.47 -0.25 -12.79
N ALA A 267 -5.49 -0.97 -13.33
CA ALA A 267 -5.48 -2.43 -13.29
C ALA A 267 -5.42 -2.97 -11.86
N THR A 268 -4.62 -2.38 -10.98
CA THR A 268 -4.54 -2.74 -9.56
C THR A 268 -5.89 -2.55 -8.87
N PHE A 269 -6.54 -1.42 -9.08
CA PHE A 269 -7.83 -1.10 -8.48
C PHE A 269 -8.98 -1.93 -9.08
N ASN A 270 -9.00 -2.13 -10.40
CA ASN A 270 -9.99 -3.00 -11.06
C ASN A 270 -9.83 -4.46 -10.63
N THR A 271 -8.56 -4.91 -10.49
CA THR A 271 -8.25 -6.26 -10.01
C THR A 271 -8.75 -6.46 -8.59
N ALA A 272 -8.70 -5.43 -7.76
CA ALA A 272 -9.17 -5.44 -6.38
C ALA A 272 -10.68 -5.27 -6.23
N ASP A 273 -11.44 -5.18 -7.33
CA ASP A 273 -12.89 -5.03 -7.36
C ASP A 273 -13.42 -3.92 -6.41
N VAL A 274 -12.80 -2.74 -6.51
CA VAL A 274 -13.10 -1.60 -5.61
C VAL A 274 -14.43 -0.98 -5.98
N PRO A 275 -15.42 -0.94 -5.06
CA PRO A 275 -16.71 -0.35 -5.36
C PRO A 275 -16.64 1.18 -5.49
N ASN A 276 -17.55 1.75 -6.28
CA ASN A 276 -17.69 3.20 -6.48
C ASN A 276 -16.43 3.90 -7.01
N MET A 277 -15.70 3.22 -7.89
CA MET A 277 -14.56 3.79 -8.62
C MET A 277 -14.98 4.23 -10.02
N THR A 278 -14.32 5.26 -10.53
CA THR A 278 -14.42 5.71 -11.92
C THR A 278 -13.06 6.21 -12.41
N THR A 279 -12.74 5.91 -13.65
CA THR A 279 -11.62 6.52 -14.37
C THR A 279 -12.16 7.64 -15.25
N THR A 280 -11.34 8.63 -15.56
CA THR A 280 -11.74 9.69 -16.49
C THR A 280 -10.99 9.52 -17.81
N ASP A 281 -11.70 9.57 -18.93
CA ASP A 281 -11.09 9.40 -20.25
C ASP A 281 -10.79 10.75 -20.92
N SER A 282 -11.44 11.83 -20.48
CA SER A 282 -11.31 13.15 -21.06
C SER A 282 -11.27 14.27 -20.02
N ILE A 283 -10.78 15.47 -20.45
CA ILE A 283 -10.81 16.70 -19.68
C ILE A 283 -12.26 17.06 -19.31
N LYS A 284 -13.19 16.96 -20.28
CA LYS A 284 -14.61 17.28 -20.07
C LYS A 284 -15.26 16.39 -19.01
N GLU A 285 -14.91 15.13 -19.00
CA GLU A 285 -15.43 14.19 -18.01
C GLU A 285 -14.92 14.49 -16.60
N LEU A 286 -13.62 14.79 -16.46
CA LEU A 286 -13.05 15.22 -15.17
C LEU A 286 -13.76 16.49 -14.67
N HIS A 287 -13.92 17.50 -15.53
CA HIS A 287 -14.59 18.75 -15.16
C HIS A 287 -16.03 18.49 -14.71
N LYS A 288 -16.79 17.71 -15.46
CA LYS A 288 -18.16 17.32 -15.08
C LYS A 288 -18.21 16.65 -13.71
N LEU A 289 -17.27 15.74 -13.41
CA LEU A 289 -17.20 15.06 -12.10
C LEU A 289 -16.81 16.04 -10.97
N LEU A 290 -15.97 17.04 -11.26
CA LEU A 290 -15.55 18.04 -10.27
C LEU A 290 -16.64 19.09 -10.01
N GLU A 291 -17.37 19.51 -11.02
CA GLU A 291 -18.48 20.48 -10.89
C GLU A 291 -19.68 19.91 -10.13
N GLN A 292 -19.82 18.58 -10.12
CA GLN A 292 -20.87 17.87 -9.41
C GLN A 292 -20.42 17.46 -7.99
N ASP A 293 -21.39 17.14 -7.13
CA ASP A 293 -21.10 16.49 -5.83
C ASP A 293 -20.83 14.99 -6.03
N THR A 294 -19.79 14.68 -6.80
CA THR A 294 -19.38 13.31 -7.07
C THR A 294 -18.66 12.72 -5.87
N ARG A 295 -19.21 11.66 -5.28
CA ARG A 295 -18.69 11.00 -4.09
C ARG A 295 -18.19 9.61 -4.43
N LYS A 296 -17.03 9.55 -5.13
CA LYS A 296 -16.43 8.32 -5.66
C LYS A 296 -14.91 8.34 -5.47
N ILE A 297 -14.29 7.21 -5.76
CA ILE A 297 -12.86 7.16 -6.04
C ILE A 297 -12.69 7.51 -7.53
N ILE A 298 -11.96 8.56 -7.83
CA ILE A 298 -11.71 9.06 -9.19
C ILE A 298 -10.23 8.85 -9.51
N ILE A 299 -9.93 8.09 -10.55
CA ILE A 299 -8.57 7.97 -11.08
C ILE A 299 -8.46 8.86 -12.32
N THR A 300 -7.45 9.71 -12.36
CA THR A 300 -7.26 10.70 -13.44
C THR A 300 -5.79 11.00 -13.67
N MET A 301 -5.48 11.59 -14.81
CA MET A 301 -4.13 12.07 -15.14
C MET A 301 -4.00 13.57 -14.90
N VAL A 302 -2.82 14.02 -14.45
CA VAL A 302 -2.56 15.42 -14.14
C VAL A 302 -2.82 16.36 -15.32
N HIS A 303 -2.54 15.94 -16.57
CA HIS A 303 -2.76 16.76 -17.75
C HIS A 303 -4.23 17.09 -18.00
N LYS A 304 -5.17 16.33 -17.42
CA LYS A 304 -6.61 16.62 -17.53
C LYS A 304 -7.06 17.84 -16.73
N PHE A 305 -6.17 18.41 -15.90
CA PHE A 305 -6.39 19.72 -15.26
C PHE A 305 -5.98 20.92 -16.14
N LYS A 306 -5.57 20.70 -17.41
CA LYS A 306 -5.10 21.74 -18.31
C LYS A 306 -6.03 22.94 -18.41
N ASP A 307 -7.33 22.71 -18.49
CA ASP A 307 -8.35 23.75 -18.66
C ASP A 307 -9.16 23.97 -17.36
N ALA A 308 -8.65 23.47 -16.22
CA ALA A 308 -9.30 23.66 -14.93
C ALA A 308 -9.22 25.13 -14.50
N TYR A 309 -10.34 25.67 -14.06
CA TYR A 309 -10.45 27.03 -13.58
C TYR A 309 -10.44 27.08 -12.04
N PRO A 310 -10.07 28.23 -11.44
CA PRO A 310 -10.06 28.39 -9.99
C PRO A 310 -11.42 28.12 -9.37
N ASP A 311 -11.40 27.53 -8.18
CA ASP A 311 -12.60 27.31 -7.37
C ASP A 311 -13.66 26.38 -7.99
N MET A 312 -13.27 25.47 -8.89
CA MET A 312 -14.18 24.48 -9.50
C MET A 312 -14.97 23.68 -8.46
N ASN A 313 -14.29 23.30 -7.37
CA ASN A 313 -14.95 22.63 -6.26
C ASN A 313 -14.37 23.08 -4.91
N LYS A 314 -15.20 23.72 -4.09
CA LYS A 314 -14.82 24.28 -2.77
C LYS A 314 -15.09 23.33 -1.59
N ARG A 315 -15.52 22.10 -1.84
CA ARG A 315 -15.76 21.14 -0.78
C ARG A 315 -14.47 20.84 0.01
N LYS A 316 -14.64 20.65 1.32
CA LYS A 316 -13.53 20.35 2.26
C LYS A 316 -13.22 18.87 2.38
N ASN A 317 -14.11 18.00 1.89
CA ASN A 317 -13.99 16.55 1.95
C ASN A 317 -13.58 15.94 0.59
N ILE A 318 -12.68 16.61 -0.10
CA ILE A 318 -11.98 16.09 -1.28
C ILE A 318 -10.57 15.77 -0.85
N ILE A 319 -10.13 14.54 -1.12
CA ILE A 319 -8.79 14.06 -0.82
C ILE A 319 -8.10 13.69 -2.14
N VAL A 320 -6.96 14.31 -2.40
CA VAL A 320 -6.17 14.07 -3.61
C VAL A 320 -4.86 13.40 -3.24
N MET A 321 -4.62 12.23 -3.80
CA MET A 321 -3.36 11.50 -3.71
C MET A 321 -2.67 11.55 -5.07
N VAL A 322 -1.46 12.09 -5.12
CA VAL A 322 -0.69 12.30 -6.35
C VAL A 322 0.45 11.30 -6.39
N ASP A 323 0.43 10.42 -7.39
CA ASP A 323 1.55 9.51 -7.63
C ASP A 323 2.66 10.22 -8.39
N GLU A 324 3.91 9.79 -8.17
CA GLU A 324 5.13 10.41 -8.69
C GLU A 324 5.12 11.95 -8.50
N ALA A 325 4.79 12.37 -7.28
CA ALA A 325 4.55 13.76 -6.91
C ALA A 325 5.67 14.73 -7.30
N HIS A 326 6.92 14.24 -7.42
CA HIS A 326 8.07 15.03 -7.86
C HIS A 326 7.96 15.54 -9.31
N ARG A 327 7.16 14.88 -10.17
CA ARG A 327 6.93 15.25 -11.57
C ARG A 327 5.73 16.19 -11.74
N THR A 328 4.68 15.94 -10.97
CA THR A 328 3.39 16.67 -11.07
C THR A 328 3.50 18.14 -10.69
N GLN A 329 4.58 18.52 -10.01
CA GLN A 329 4.82 19.92 -9.62
C GLN A 329 5.42 20.76 -10.75
N GLU A 330 5.96 20.13 -11.78
CA GLU A 330 6.57 20.81 -12.89
C GLU A 330 5.49 21.50 -13.73
N GLY A 331 5.30 22.82 -13.49
CA GLY A 331 4.52 23.67 -14.33
C GLY A 331 3.11 24.00 -13.85
N ASP A 332 2.33 24.48 -14.81
CA ASP A 332 1.01 25.09 -14.65
C ASP A 332 -0.06 24.11 -14.15
N LEU A 333 0.08 22.80 -14.47
CA LEU A 333 -0.95 21.79 -14.19
C LEU A 333 -1.16 21.53 -12.69
N GLY A 334 -0.08 21.34 -11.93
CA GLY A 334 -0.18 21.16 -10.48
C GLY A 334 -0.75 22.39 -9.76
N ARG A 335 -0.43 23.60 -10.25
CA ARG A 335 -1.01 24.85 -9.76
C ARG A 335 -2.50 24.94 -10.11
N LYS A 336 -2.89 24.60 -11.34
CA LYS A 336 -4.30 24.58 -11.77
C LYS A 336 -5.12 23.60 -10.95
N MET A 337 -4.60 22.39 -10.70
CA MET A 337 -5.25 21.42 -9.82
C MET A 337 -5.51 21.98 -8.41
N ARG A 338 -4.49 22.60 -7.78
CA ARG A 338 -4.63 23.20 -6.45
C ARG A 338 -5.63 24.37 -6.45
N ASN A 339 -5.59 25.20 -7.46
CA ASN A 339 -6.51 26.34 -7.58
C ASN A 339 -7.96 25.88 -7.84
N ALA A 340 -8.14 24.81 -8.60
CA ALA A 340 -9.46 24.21 -8.85
C ALA A 340 -10.08 23.59 -7.58
N LEU A 341 -9.25 23.12 -6.65
CA LEU A 341 -9.64 22.40 -5.42
C LEU A 341 -9.03 23.05 -4.16
N PRO A 342 -9.37 24.32 -3.85
CA PRO A 342 -8.65 25.11 -2.84
C PRO A 342 -8.77 24.58 -1.41
N ASN A 343 -9.77 23.78 -1.13
CA ASN A 343 -10.04 23.23 0.19
C ASN A 343 -9.68 21.73 0.33
N ALA A 344 -9.20 21.09 -0.75
CA ALA A 344 -8.86 19.68 -0.76
C ALA A 344 -7.65 19.36 0.12
N PHE A 345 -7.59 18.14 0.60
CA PHE A 345 -6.37 17.55 1.15
C PHE A 345 -5.48 17.08 -0.01
N LEU A 346 -4.18 17.31 0.08
CA LEU A 346 -3.21 17.01 -0.96
C LEU A 346 -2.08 16.15 -0.41
N PHE A 347 -2.00 14.90 -0.85
CA PHE A 347 -0.94 13.98 -0.47
C PHE A 347 -0.08 13.64 -1.68
N GLY A 348 1.22 13.83 -1.58
CA GLY A 348 2.19 13.46 -2.60
C GLY A 348 2.87 12.15 -2.24
N LEU A 349 2.89 11.19 -3.16
CA LEU A 349 3.61 9.94 -3.02
C LEU A 349 4.74 9.91 -4.05
N THR A 350 5.97 9.61 -3.61
CA THR A 350 7.13 9.56 -4.51
C THR A 350 8.22 8.64 -3.99
N GLY A 351 8.97 8.02 -4.90
CA GLY A 351 10.19 7.28 -4.57
C GLY A 351 11.44 8.16 -4.55
N THR A 352 11.38 9.34 -5.16
CA THR A 352 12.51 10.24 -5.40
C THR A 352 12.11 11.70 -5.15
N PRO A 353 11.93 12.13 -3.88
CA PRO A 353 11.58 13.51 -3.58
C PRO A 353 12.69 14.46 -4.04
N ILE A 354 12.30 15.59 -4.62
CA ILE A 354 13.21 16.61 -5.14
C ILE A 354 13.20 17.82 -4.20
N ASN A 355 14.39 18.28 -3.80
CA ASN A 355 14.59 19.50 -3.02
C ASN A 355 15.54 20.44 -3.76
N LYS A 356 15.03 21.12 -4.81
CA LYS A 356 15.74 22.14 -5.56
C LYS A 356 14.95 23.44 -5.52
N ALA A 357 15.62 24.59 -5.72
CA ALA A 357 15.00 25.91 -5.60
C ALA A 357 13.81 26.10 -6.58
N ASP A 358 13.91 25.56 -7.77
CA ASP A 358 12.90 25.64 -8.84
C ASP A 358 11.90 24.46 -8.81
N LYS A 359 12.27 23.35 -8.18
CA LYS A 359 11.49 22.10 -8.16
C LYS A 359 11.53 21.49 -6.75
N ASN A 360 10.55 21.82 -5.95
CA ASN A 360 10.55 21.42 -4.55
C ASN A 360 9.28 20.66 -4.15
N THR A 361 9.41 19.32 -4.02
CA THR A 361 8.33 18.42 -3.59
C THR A 361 7.81 18.76 -2.20
N PHE A 362 8.68 19.31 -1.34
CA PHE A 362 8.32 19.66 0.04
C PHE A 362 7.41 20.88 0.13
N TRP A 363 7.56 21.87 -0.75
CA TRP A 363 6.67 23.05 -0.75
C TRP A 363 5.22 22.66 -1.05
N ALA A 364 5.02 21.78 -2.00
CA ALA A 364 3.68 21.40 -2.40
C ALA A 364 3.01 20.44 -1.44
N PHE A 365 3.74 19.47 -0.89
CA PHE A 365 3.18 18.36 -0.12
C PHE A 365 3.74 18.23 1.29
N GLY A 366 4.98 18.68 1.57
CA GLY A 366 5.57 18.61 2.89
C GLY A 366 4.88 19.55 3.89
N ALA A 367 4.77 19.13 5.13
CA ALA A 367 4.31 19.95 6.23
C ALA A 367 5.46 20.19 7.23
N GLU A 368 5.53 21.38 7.81
CA GLU A 368 6.61 21.74 8.76
C GLU A 368 6.59 20.89 10.04
N GLN A 369 5.43 20.38 10.40
CA GLN A 369 5.23 19.52 11.57
C GLN A 369 5.73 18.08 11.35
N ASP A 370 5.95 17.70 10.10
CA ASP A 370 6.41 16.36 9.76
C ASP A 370 7.94 16.28 9.87
N SER A 371 8.45 15.23 10.49
CA SER A 371 9.91 15.04 10.67
C SER A 371 10.63 15.00 9.31
N GLY A 372 11.52 15.96 9.07
CA GLY A 372 12.17 16.11 7.77
C GLY A 372 11.23 16.42 6.61
N GLY A 373 10.00 16.87 6.89
CA GLY A 373 8.96 17.17 5.90
C GLY A 373 8.23 15.93 5.35
N TYR A 374 8.45 14.75 5.92
CA TYR A 374 7.81 13.51 5.51
C TYR A 374 6.78 13.03 6.53
N MET A 375 5.56 12.81 6.08
CA MET A 375 4.51 12.20 6.88
C MET A 375 4.73 10.69 7.07
N SER A 376 5.30 10.02 6.08
CA SER A 376 5.70 8.61 6.11
C SER A 376 6.93 8.41 5.24
N ARG A 377 7.84 7.53 5.68
CA ARG A 377 9.10 7.25 4.98
C ARG A 377 9.36 5.76 4.94
N TYR A 378 9.78 5.29 3.76
CA TYR A 378 10.30 3.94 3.53
C TYR A 378 11.44 4.04 2.51
N THR A 379 12.66 3.95 3.01
CA THR A 379 13.89 4.24 2.26
C THR A 379 14.34 3.06 1.38
N PHE A 380 15.36 3.32 0.55
CA PHE A 380 16.02 2.28 -0.23
C PHE A 380 16.67 1.21 0.67
N GLN A 381 17.32 1.62 1.76
CA GLN A 381 17.95 0.72 2.71
C GLN A 381 16.93 -0.20 3.39
N GLU A 382 15.80 0.35 3.80
CA GLU A 382 14.69 -0.42 4.37
C GLU A 382 14.11 -1.40 3.33
N SER A 383 14.00 -0.98 2.08
CA SER A 383 13.52 -1.82 0.98
C SER A 383 14.46 -3.01 0.68
N ILE A 384 15.79 -2.80 0.76
CA ILE A 384 16.77 -3.89 0.64
C ILE A 384 16.70 -4.83 1.85
N ARG A 385 16.69 -4.27 3.07
CA ARG A 385 16.57 -5.03 4.31
C ARG A 385 15.35 -5.96 4.30
N ASP A 386 14.25 -5.48 3.76
CA ASP A 386 12.98 -6.20 3.70
C ASP A 386 12.86 -7.10 2.46
N ASN A 387 13.92 -7.25 1.68
CA ASN A 387 13.96 -8.00 0.41
C ASN A 387 12.88 -7.56 -0.61
N ALA A 388 12.39 -6.33 -0.50
CA ALA A 388 11.44 -5.75 -1.44
C ALA A 388 12.13 -5.23 -2.72
N THR A 389 13.43 -4.93 -2.63
CA THR A 389 14.27 -4.44 -3.72
C THR A 389 15.65 -5.09 -3.63
N LEU A 390 16.23 -5.43 -4.78
CA LEU A 390 17.59 -5.95 -4.84
C LEU A 390 18.62 -4.83 -4.61
N PRO A 391 19.76 -5.13 -3.96
CA PRO A 391 20.84 -4.16 -3.84
C PRO A 391 21.40 -3.81 -5.22
N LEU A 392 21.75 -2.54 -5.41
CA LEU A 392 22.42 -2.09 -6.63
C LEU A 392 23.94 -2.23 -6.45
N HIS A 393 24.57 -2.92 -7.39
CA HIS A 393 26.00 -2.98 -7.54
C HIS A 393 26.43 -1.98 -8.59
N PHE A 394 27.26 -1.02 -8.22
CA PHE A 394 27.80 -0.02 -9.12
C PHE A 394 29.23 -0.41 -9.51
N GLU A 395 29.46 -0.68 -10.79
CA GLU A 395 30.78 -0.92 -11.39
C GLU A 395 31.14 0.29 -12.27
N PRO A 396 31.99 1.21 -11.77
CA PRO A 396 32.41 2.34 -12.62
C PRO A 396 33.40 1.84 -13.69
N ARG A 397 32.99 1.96 -14.93
CA ARG A 397 33.87 1.73 -16.07
C ARG A 397 34.30 3.08 -16.63
N LEU A 398 35.52 3.46 -16.37
CA LEU A 398 36.11 4.63 -17.04
C LEU A 398 36.38 4.24 -18.49
N PRO A 399 35.79 4.94 -19.46
CA PRO A 399 36.14 4.69 -20.86
C PRO A 399 37.59 5.11 -21.08
N ASN A 400 38.41 4.17 -21.53
CA ASN A 400 39.76 4.49 -22.00
C ASN A 400 39.64 5.16 -23.35
N TYR A 401 39.49 6.47 -23.36
CA TYR A 401 39.63 7.25 -24.59
C TYR A 401 41.11 7.51 -24.82
N HIS A 402 41.70 6.87 -25.80
CA HIS A 402 42.93 7.33 -26.39
C HIS A 402 42.57 8.52 -27.30
N ILE A 403 42.66 9.72 -26.76
CA ILE A 403 42.58 10.94 -27.56
C ILE A 403 44.00 11.11 -28.17
N ASP A 404 44.11 10.87 -29.44
CA ASP A 404 45.29 11.27 -30.18
C ASP A 404 45.31 12.80 -30.28
N LYS A 405 46.07 13.42 -29.40
CA LYS A 405 46.16 14.87 -29.28
C LYS A 405 46.70 15.53 -30.56
N GLU A 406 47.63 14.85 -31.28
CA GLU A 406 48.19 15.39 -32.51
C GLU A 406 47.16 15.44 -33.63
N SER A 407 46.36 14.39 -33.79
CA SER A 407 45.26 14.38 -34.78
C SER A 407 44.18 15.37 -34.43
N LEU A 408 43.89 15.58 -33.13
CA LEU A 408 42.89 16.56 -32.67
C LEU A 408 43.37 18.00 -32.89
N ASP A 409 44.64 18.29 -32.61
CA ASP A 409 45.27 19.62 -32.87
C ASP A 409 45.34 19.96 -34.37
N VAL A 410 45.60 18.96 -35.22
CA VAL A 410 45.57 19.14 -36.69
C VAL A 410 44.14 19.43 -37.14
N ALA A 411 43.16 18.62 -36.75
CA ALA A 411 41.74 18.82 -37.09
C ALA A 411 41.21 20.17 -36.58
N PHE A 412 41.61 20.55 -35.36
CA PHE A 412 41.22 21.86 -34.79
C PHE A 412 41.83 23.02 -35.60
N LYS A 413 43.10 22.93 -36.00
CA LYS A 413 43.75 23.94 -36.85
C LYS A 413 43.08 24.04 -38.24
N GLU A 414 42.72 22.93 -38.84
CA GLU A 414 42.02 22.92 -40.13
C GLU A 414 40.61 23.55 -40.02
N MET A 415 39.81 23.18 -39.00
CA MET A 415 38.50 23.75 -38.77
C MET A 415 38.53 25.24 -38.37
N ALA A 416 39.58 25.67 -37.69
CA ALA A 416 39.73 27.03 -37.22
C ALA A 416 40.42 27.98 -38.24
N ASN A 417 40.87 27.48 -39.38
CA ASN A 417 41.62 28.32 -40.37
C ASN A 417 40.84 29.54 -40.89
N ASP A 418 39.51 29.44 -40.97
CA ASP A 418 38.64 30.48 -41.49
C ASP A 418 38.00 31.37 -40.39
N LEU A 419 38.35 31.10 -39.08
CA LEU A 419 37.79 31.85 -37.94
C LEU A 419 38.70 33.01 -37.52
N SER A 420 38.09 34.11 -37.04
CA SER A 420 38.80 35.22 -36.42
C SER A 420 39.51 34.76 -35.12
N GLU A 421 40.57 35.46 -34.69
CA GLU A 421 41.31 35.16 -33.45
C GLU A 421 40.38 35.13 -32.21
N GLU A 422 39.39 35.98 -32.19
CA GLU A 422 38.41 36.09 -31.10
C GLU A 422 37.48 34.85 -31.05
N ASP A 423 37.08 34.33 -32.18
CA ASP A 423 36.24 33.11 -32.28
C ASP A 423 37.04 31.84 -32.03
N ARG A 424 38.34 31.79 -32.40
CA ARG A 424 39.24 30.73 -32.02
C ARG A 424 39.40 30.62 -30.50
N ASN A 425 39.60 31.73 -29.83
CA ASN A 425 39.72 31.77 -28.36
C ASN A 425 38.42 31.36 -27.64
N LYS A 426 37.25 31.68 -28.19
CA LYS A 426 35.97 31.21 -27.68
C LYS A 426 35.75 29.72 -27.88
N LEU A 427 36.25 29.15 -28.97
CA LEU A 427 36.12 27.73 -29.26
C LEU A 427 37.06 26.89 -28.38
N SER A 428 38.28 27.38 -28.09
CA SER A 428 39.27 26.68 -27.25
C SER A 428 38.91 26.70 -25.73
N GLN A 429 37.97 27.53 -25.29
CA GLN A 429 37.53 27.60 -23.88
C GLN A 429 36.27 26.77 -23.59
N LYS A 430 35.68 26.10 -24.55
CA LYS A 430 34.57 25.15 -24.42
C LYS A 430 35.04 23.71 -24.56
#